data_2eac54040b1188240a6deeb1216bd0db
#
_entry.id   2eac54040b1188240a6deeb1216bd0db
#
_cell.length_a   1.000
_cell.length_b   1.000
_cell.length_c   1.000
_cell.angle_alpha   90.00
_cell.angle_beta   90.00
_cell.angle_gamma   90.00
#
_symmetry.space_group_name_H-M   'P 1'
#
loop_
_entity.id
_entity.type
_entity.pdbx_description
1 polymer ?
#
loop_
_entity_poly.entity_id
_entity_poly.type
_entity_poly.pdbx_seq_one_letter_code
_entity_poly.pdbx_strand_id
1 'polypeptide(L)'
;MARHTKMKKIILSLILFTCLSASAGAITVYTYNITKQYPIVDAEIDTVRPIASITKLMTALVLLESGIDLNEKVPYKGMFYSHSKFTREELLNLMLVKSDNRAAEALAESMGGKLWTVYQMNKRAIMLQMYDTKFDDVSGLSAKNISTAKDLVIMLTDAYKHDKIRDISALSRYDLKVVDKKNREKHIQVNNTNVKLMNKYDIIEVSKTGTTNAAGKCLVMIVHKNGEQYAIVILGGTTRADVDNLAKNIMEKII
;
A
#
# COMPACT_ATOMS: atom_id res chain seq x y z
N MET A 1 -10.11 18.99 46.37
CA MET A 1 -9.96 17.52 46.21
C MET A 1 -9.70 17.21 44.75
N ALA A 2 -8.45 17.08 44.39
CA ALA A 2 -8.03 16.81 43.00
C ALA A 2 -7.82 15.30 42.86
N ARG A 3 -8.61 14.64 42.00
CA ARG A 3 -8.43 13.23 41.66
C ARG A 3 -7.35 13.13 40.57
N HIS A 4 -6.16 12.73 40.98
CA HIS A 4 -5.11 12.29 40.06
C HIS A 4 -5.54 10.98 39.36
N THR A 5 -5.88 11.10 38.07
CA THR A 5 -6.04 9.92 37.21
C THR A 5 -4.65 9.40 36.85
N LYS A 6 -4.24 8.30 37.49
CA LYS A 6 -3.00 7.58 37.14
C LYS A 6 -3.10 7.06 35.73
N MET A 7 -2.40 7.72 34.79
CA MET A 7 -2.09 7.12 33.48
C MET A 7 -1.20 5.88 33.74
N LYS A 8 -1.76 4.71 33.52
CA LYS A 8 -0.98 3.47 33.47
C LYS A 8 -0.08 3.53 32.26
N LYS A 9 1.20 3.85 32.46
CA LYS A 9 2.26 3.57 31.50
C LYS A 9 2.32 2.05 31.36
N ILE A 10 1.79 1.53 30.27
CA ILE A 10 2.04 0.14 29.87
C ILE A 10 3.49 0.12 29.40
N ILE A 11 4.36 -0.33 30.29
CA ILE A 11 5.75 -0.66 29.94
C ILE A 11 5.66 -1.89 29.06
N LEU A 12 5.80 -1.65 27.72
CA LEU A 12 5.90 -2.70 26.73
C LEU A 12 7.18 -3.47 27.02
N SER A 13 7.05 -4.67 27.55
CA SER A 13 8.12 -5.62 27.77
C SER A 13 8.87 -5.82 26.45
N LEU A 14 10.12 -5.43 26.45
CA LEU A 14 11.11 -5.60 25.39
C LEU A 14 11.10 -7.07 24.94
N ILE A 15 10.51 -7.37 23.80
CA ILE A 15 10.75 -8.63 23.13
C ILE A 15 12.17 -8.53 22.58
N LEU A 16 13.08 -9.18 23.29
CA LEU A 16 14.49 -9.32 22.96
C LEU A 16 14.59 -10.06 21.61
N PHE A 17 14.70 -9.29 20.53
CA PHE A 17 15.07 -9.82 19.23
C PHE A 17 16.57 -10.08 19.27
N THR A 18 16.98 -11.33 19.49
CA THR A 18 18.37 -11.75 19.37
C THR A 18 18.85 -11.45 17.96
N CYS A 19 19.82 -10.54 17.87
CA CYS A 19 20.57 -10.23 16.66
C CYS A 19 21.18 -11.50 16.06
N LEU A 20 20.74 -11.89 14.88
CA LEU A 20 21.55 -12.64 13.95
C LEU A 20 22.04 -11.66 12.90
N SER A 21 23.34 -11.41 12.93
CA SER A 21 24.07 -10.48 12.08
C SER A 21 24.11 -10.95 10.64
N ALA A 22 23.40 -10.29 9.77
CA ALA A 22 23.75 -10.03 8.38
C ALA A 22 23.09 -8.70 8.03
N SER A 23 23.77 -7.80 7.35
CA SER A 23 23.45 -6.39 7.12
C SER A 23 22.10 -6.10 6.42
N ALA A 24 21.02 -6.60 6.94
CA ALA A 24 19.67 -6.16 6.66
C ALA A 24 19.32 -5.13 7.75
N GLY A 25 19.13 -3.88 7.38
CA GLY A 25 18.72 -2.83 8.31
C GLY A 25 17.50 -3.27 9.12
N ALA A 26 17.39 -2.78 10.36
CA ALA A 26 16.27 -3.11 11.24
C ALA A 26 14.92 -2.92 10.54
N ILE A 27 13.96 -3.80 10.79
CA ILE A 27 12.61 -3.68 10.24
C ILE A 27 11.95 -2.41 10.81
N THR A 28 11.31 -1.63 9.94
CA THR A 28 10.51 -0.48 10.36
C THR A 28 9.10 -0.94 10.67
N VAL A 29 8.57 -0.53 11.82
CA VAL A 29 7.18 -0.81 12.22
C VAL A 29 6.56 0.45 12.76
N TYR A 30 5.47 0.89 12.15
CA TYR A 30 4.68 2.01 12.63
C TYR A 30 3.20 1.65 12.67
N THR A 31 2.61 1.75 13.85
CA THR A 31 1.15 1.63 14.05
C THR A 31 0.65 2.93 14.63
N TYR A 32 -0.23 3.60 13.91
CA TYR A 32 -0.77 4.90 14.28
C TYR A 32 -2.29 4.84 14.38
N ASN A 33 -2.83 5.28 15.51
CA ASN A 33 -4.27 5.46 15.67
C ASN A 33 -4.69 6.74 14.96
N ILE A 34 -5.35 6.61 13.82
CA ILE A 34 -5.79 7.75 13.00
C ILE A 34 -6.91 8.53 13.71
N THR A 35 -7.83 7.83 14.34
CA THR A 35 -9.00 8.43 15.02
C THR A 35 -8.58 9.29 16.20
N LYS A 36 -7.62 8.82 17.00
CA LYS A 36 -7.16 9.51 18.22
C LYS A 36 -5.84 10.26 18.05
N GLN A 37 -5.21 10.13 16.88
CA GLN A 37 -3.99 10.86 16.50
C GLN A 37 -2.78 10.63 17.42
N TYR A 38 -2.46 9.36 17.71
CA TYR A 38 -1.25 9.03 18.46
C TYR A 38 -0.60 7.74 17.96
N PRO A 39 0.75 7.60 18.10
CA PRO A 39 1.45 6.37 17.77
C PRO A 39 1.21 5.29 18.85
N ILE A 40 1.11 4.03 18.41
CA ILE A 40 0.99 2.85 19.28
C ILE A 40 2.29 2.05 19.25
N VAL A 41 2.87 1.87 18.06
CA VAL A 41 4.18 1.25 17.85
C VAL A 41 4.97 2.17 16.92
N ASP A 42 6.22 2.48 17.28
CA ASP A 42 7.06 3.43 16.58
C ASP A 42 8.55 2.98 16.57
N ALA A 43 8.89 2.07 15.67
CA ALA A 43 10.25 1.58 15.48
C ALA A 43 10.79 2.02 14.11
N GLU A 44 11.92 2.74 14.09
CA GLU A 44 12.61 3.21 12.87
C GLU A 44 11.72 4.05 11.93
N ILE A 45 10.80 4.84 12.48
CA ILE A 45 9.72 5.50 11.74
C ILE A 45 10.17 6.63 10.82
N ASP A 46 11.32 7.23 11.09
CA ASP A 46 11.94 8.31 10.30
C ASP A 46 13.00 7.78 9.32
N THR A 47 13.26 6.46 9.33
CA THR A 47 14.25 5.86 8.43
C THR A 47 13.72 5.86 6.99
N VAL A 48 14.42 6.56 6.09
CA VAL A 48 14.11 6.59 4.65
C VAL A 48 14.47 5.24 4.03
N ARG A 49 13.49 4.60 3.37
CA ARG A 49 13.65 3.27 2.76
C ARG A 49 13.00 3.20 1.38
N PRO A 50 13.51 2.31 0.50
CA PRO A 50 12.75 1.90 -0.68
C PRO A 50 11.43 1.26 -0.27
N ILE A 51 10.34 1.62 -0.96
CA ILE A 51 8.97 1.23 -0.59
C ILE A 51 8.32 0.25 -1.56
N ALA A 52 9.04 -0.13 -2.62
CA ALA A 52 8.52 -1.04 -3.66
C ALA A 52 7.12 -0.64 -4.12
N SER A 53 6.24 -1.62 -4.34
CA SER A 53 4.88 -1.41 -4.87
C SER A 53 3.90 -0.66 -3.95
N ILE A 54 4.32 -0.21 -2.78
CA ILE A 54 3.54 0.77 -2.00
C ILE A 54 3.36 2.06 -2.82
N THR A 55 4.32 2.38 -3.68
CA THR A 55 4.29 3.45 -4.71
C THR A 55 2.95 3.53 -5.46
N LYS A 56 2.32 2.38 -5.76
CA LYS A 56 1.08 2.32 -6.53
C LYS A 56 -0.13 2.98 -5.86
N LEU A 57 -0.08 3.18 -4.54
CA LEU A 57 -1.10 3.99 -3.86
C LEU A 57 -1.04 5.45 -4.30
N MET A 58 0.17 6.03 -4.43
CA MET A 58 0.33 7.40 -4.93
C MET A 58 -0.07 7.49 -6.42
N THR A 59 0.24 6.48 -7.22
CA THR A 59 -0.22 6.41 -8.62
C THR A 59 -1.75 6.39 -8.71
N ALA A 60 -2.42 5.65 -7.80
CA ALA A 60 -3.88 5.62 -7.72
C ALA A 60 -4.46 6.98 -7.31
N LEU A 61 -3.86 7.67 -6.34
CA LEU A 61 -4.25 9.02 -5.93
C LEU A 61 -4.19 9.99 -7.11
N VAL A 62 -3.05 10.03 -7.81
CA VAL A 62 -2.89 10.91 -8.99
C VAL A 62 -3.91 10.60 -10.09
N LEU A 63 -4.19 9.31 -10.34
CA LEU A 63 -5.22 8.90 -11.31
C LEU A 63 -6.61 9.44 -10.91
N LEU A 64 -7.03 9.20 -9.68
CA LEU A 64 -8.38 9.57 -9.24
C LEU A 64 -8.56 11.09 -9.15
N GLU A 65 -7.53 11.81 -8.76
CA GLU A 65 -7.53 13.27 -8.68
C GLU A 65 -7.42 13.97 -10.03
N SER A 66 -7.00 13.26 -11.07
CA SER A 66 -6.91 13.83 -12.44
C SER A 66 -8.27 14.09 -13.09
N GLY A 67 -9.36 13.51 -12.55
CA GLY A 67 -10.72 13.63 -13.09
C GLY A 67 -10.94 12.91 -14.44
N ILE A 68 -9.99 12.08 -14.87
CA ILE A 68 -10.04 11.36 -16.16
C ILE A 68 -11.10 10.24 -16.09
N ASP A 69 -11.79 10.00 -17.20
CA ASP A 69 -12.83 8.96 -17.28
C ASP A 69 -12.24 7.56 -17.06
N LEU A 70 -12.68 6.89 -16.00
CA LEU A 70 -12.24 5.54 -15.65
C LEU A 70 -12.82 4.45 -16.56
N ASN A 71 -13.90 4.72 -17.31
CA ASN A 71 -14.53 3.78 -18.21
C ASN A 71 -13.83 3.74 -19.58
N GLU A 72 -13.00 4.72 -19.90
CA GLU A 72 -12.26 4.74 -21.16
C GLU A 72 -11.26 3.59 -21.22
N LYS A 73 -11.26 2.87 -22.36
CA LYS A 73 -10.35 1.75 -22.61
C LYS A 73 -9.02 2.23 -23.17
N VAL A 74 -7.94 1.86 -22.49
CA VAL A 74 -6.57 2.19 -22.85
C VAL A 74 -5.75 0.95 -23.18
N PRO A 75 -4.67 1.05 -23.98
CA PRO A 75 -3.81 -0.08 -24.31
C PRO A 75 -3.12 -0.66 -23.08
N TYR A 76 -3.11 -1.99 -22.96
CA TYR A 76 -2.42 -2.73 -21.91
C TYR A 76 -1.46 -3.76 -22.50
N LYS A 77 -0.20 -3.78 -22.06
CA LYS A 77 0.85 -4.70 -22.50
C LYS A 77 1.32 -5.59 -21.34
N GLY A 78 0.38 -6.24 -20.66
CA GLY A 78 0.66 -7.10 -19.50
C GLY A 78 0.43 -8.60 -19.80
N MET A 79 0.36 -9.39 -18.71
CA MET A 79 0.24 -10.85 -18.80
C MET A 79 -1.15 -11.33 -19.27
N PHE A 80 -2.18 -10.48 -19.14
CA PHE A 80 -3.53 -10.81 -19.56
C PHE A 80 -3.75 -10.32 -21.00
N TYR A 81 -3.44 -11.16 -22.00
CA TYR A 81 -3.62 -10.87 -23.44
C TYR A 81 -2.91 -9.60 -23.92
N SER A 82 -1.62 -9.72 -24.25
CA SER A 82 -0.85 -8.66 -24.89
C SER A 82 -1.60 -8.12 -26.12
N HIS A 83 -1.88 -6.82 -26.15
CA HIS A 83 -2.68 -6.06 -27.10
C HIS A 83 -4.16 -5.86 -26.75
N SER A 84 -4.63 -6.27 -25.58
CA SER A 84 -5.96 -5.96 -25.10
C SER A 84 -6.05 -4.51 -24.64
N LYS A 85 -7.25 -3.94 -24.78
CA LYS A 85 -7.60 -2.67 -24.15
C LYS A 85 -8.44 -2.97 -22.92
N PHE A 86 -8.10 -2.36 -21.81
CA PHE A 86 -8.86 -2.42 -20.56
C PHE A 86 -9.30 -1.03 -20.16
N THR A 87 -10.40 -0.93 -19.44
CA THR A 87 -10.79 0.34 -18.83
C THR A 87 -9.75 0.78 -17.81
N ARG A 88 -9.64 2.06 -17.55
CA ARG A 88 -8.76 2.55 -16.46
C ARG A 88 -9.18 1.96 -15.12
N GLU A 89 -10.48 1.72 -14.91
CA GLU A 89 -10.97 1.06 -13.69
C GLU A 89 -10.47 -0.39 -13.58
N GLU A 90 -10.53 -1.19 -14.65
CA GLU A 90 -9.98 -2.54 -14.67
C GLU A 90 -8.47 -2.55 -14.40
N LEU A 91 -7.73 -1.59 -14.97
CA LEU A 91 -6.30 -1.44 -14.71
C LEU A 91 -6.02 -0.98 -13.28
N LEU A 92 -6.83 -0.10 -12.71
CA LEU A 92 -6.73 0.31 -11.30
C LEU A 92 -6.94 -0.90 -10.38
N ASN A 93 -7.92 -1.76 -10.67
CA ASN A 93 -8.14 -3.01 -9.94
C ASN A 93 -6.91 -3.93 -10.05
N LEU A 94 -6.37 -4.16 -11.24
CA LEU A 94 -5.15 -4.97 -11.42
C LEU A 94 -3.95 -4.38 -10.68
N MET A 95 -3.79 -3.06 -10.72
CA MET A 95 -2.70 -2.36 -10.06
C MET A 95 -2.76 -2.49 -8.54
N LEU A 96 -3.92 -2.34 -7.94
CA LEU A 96 -4.08 -2.36 -6.48
C LEU A 96 -4.19 -3.79 -5.92
N VAL A 97 -4.98 -4.66 -6.56
CA VAL A 97 -5.21 -6.05 -6.10
C VAL A 97 -4.00 -6.95 -6.40
N LYS A 98 -3.61 -7.04 -7.68
CA LYS A 98 -2.52 -7.92 -8.14
C LYS A 98 -1.14 -7.28 -8.01
N SER A 99 -1.10 -5.97 -7.76
CA SER A 99 0.16 -5.20 -7.81
C SER A 99 0.80 -5.20 -9.21
N ASP A 100 -0.01 -5.23 -10.26
CA ASP A 100 0.45 -5.31 -11.63
C ASP A 100 1.20 -4.03 -12.04
N ASN A 101 2.49 -4.19 -12.43
CA ASN A 101 3.35 -3.08 -12.83
C ASN A 101 2.94 -2.53 -14.20
N ARG A 102 2.49 -3.41 -15.12
CA ARG A 102 2.07 -2.98 -16.46
C ARG A 102 0.75 -2.22 -16.43
N ALA A 103 -0.12 -2.54 -15.48
CA ALA A 103 -1.31 -1.75 -15.23
C ALA A 103 -0.96 -0.33 -14.73
N ALA A 104 -0.01 -0.20 -13.81
CA ALA A 104 0.48 1.11 -13.37
C ALA A 104 1.10 1.91 -14.54
N GLU A 105 1.90 1.26 -15.38
CA GLU A 105 2.49 1.88 -16.56
C GLU A 105 1.43 2.33 -17.57
N ALA A 106 0.44 1.48 -17.87
CA ALA A 106 -0.63 1.80 -18.81
C ALA A 106 -1.51 2.96 -18.32
N LEU A 107 -1.82 3.00 -17.02
CA LEU A 107 -2.51 4.13 -16.41
C LEU A 107 -1.69 5.41 -16.54
N ALA A 108 -0.41 5.37 -16.21
CA ALA A 108 0.47 6.54 -16.32
C ALA A 108 0.58 7.06 -17.76
N GLU A 109 0.72 6.16 -18.75
CA GLU A 109 0.72 6.55 -20.18
C GLU A 109 -0.59 7.22 -20.59
N SER A 110 -1.72 6.76 -20.04
CA SER A 110 -3.04 7.34 -20.35
C SER A 110 -3.29 8.69 -19.67
N MET A 111 -2.48 9.07 -18.70
CA MET A 111 -2.53 10.34 -17.97
C MET A 111 -1.57 11.41 -18.52
N GLY A 112 -0.90 11.16 -19.65
CA GLY A 112 0.09 12.09 -20.23
C GLY A 112 1.53 11.59 -20.14
N GLY A 113 1.73 10.32 -19.79
CA GLY A 113 3.03 9.65 -19.77
C GLY A 113 3.63 9.47 -18.36
N LYS A 114 4.59 8.55 -18.30
CA LYS A 114 5.20 8.16 -17.01
C LYS A 114 5.92 9.32 -16.33
N LEU A 115 6.66 10.14 -17.06
CA LEU A 115 7.41 11.26 -16.50
C LEU A 115 6.46 12.31 -15.90
N TRP A 116 5.38 12.62 -16.62
CA TRP A 116 4.37 13.54 -16.12
C TRP A 116 3.70 12.99 -14.85
N THR A 117 3.35 11.70 -14.84
CA THR A 117 2.74 11.05 -13.69
C THR A 117 3.67 11.08 -12.48
N VAL A 118 4.97 10.75 -12.64
CA VAL A 118 5.97 10.83 -11.57
C VAL A 118 6.10 12.26 -11.05
N TYR A 119 6.08 13.27 -11.94
CA TYR A 119 6.07 14.67 -11.52
C TYR A 119 4.85 14.98 -10.63
N GLN A 120 3.64 14.53 -11.02
CA GLN A 120 2.43 14.73 -10.23
C GLN A 120 2.49 13.97 -8.89
N MET A 121 3.04 12.75 -8.85
CA MET A 121 3.23 11.99 -7.62
C MET A 121 4.13 12.75 -6.63
N ASN A 122 5.25 13.30 -7.09
CA ASN A 122 6.15 14.10 -6.24
C ASN A 122 5.52 15.42 -5.81
N LYS A 123 4.80 16.09 -6.72
CA LYS A 123 4.02 17.28 -6.37
C LYS A 123 2.98 16.99 -5.29
N ARG A 124 2.27 15.86 -5.42
CA ARG A 124 1.27 15.43 -4.42
C ARG A 124 1.91 15.11 -3.08
N ALA A 125 3.08 14.46 -3.07
CA ALA A 125 3.82 14.19 -1.85
C ALA A 125 4.17 15.49 -1.10
N ILE A 126 4.65 16.52 -1.81
CA ILE A 126 4.92 17.84 -1.22
C ILE A 126 3.64 18.47 -0.66
N MET A 127 2.53 18.42 -1.39
CA MET A 127 1.23 18.97 -0.92
C MET A 127 0.72 18.26 0.34
N LEU A 128 1.02 16.97 0.49
CA LEU A 128 0.72 16.18 1.68
C LEU A 128 1.75 16.35 2.80
N GLN A 129 2.80 17.16 2.61
CA GLN A 129 3.92 17.35 3.55
C GLN A 129 4.74 16.08 3.81
N MET A 130 4.79 15.18 2.82
CA MET A 130 5.62 13.97 2.82
C MET A 130 7.03 14.31 2.34
N TYR A 131 7.79 15.04 3.17
CA TYR A 131 9.07 15.65 2.77
C TYR A 131 10.22 14.66 2.60
N ASP A 132 10.12 13.49 3.23
CA ASP A 132 11.10 12.40 3.12
C ASP A 132 10.70 11.36 2.05
N THR A 133 9.72 11.70 1.19
CA THR A 133 9.20 10.83 0.13
C THR A 133 9.60 11.32 -1.25
N LYS A 134 10.08 10.39 -2.08
CA LYS A 134 10.41 10.64 -3.49
C LYS A 134 9.96 9.48 -4.35
N PHE A 135 9.35 9.79 -5.48
CA PHE A 135 8.97 8.83 -6.52
C PHE A 135 9.87 9.00 -7.74
N ASP A 136 10.34 7.89 -8.31
CA ASP A 136 11.20 7.79 -9.49
C ASP A 136 10.51 7.03 -10.63
N ASP A 137 9.57 6.13 -10.29
CA ASP A 137 8.68 5.46 -11.23
C ASP A 137 7.26 5.30 -10.65
N VAL A 138 6.32 4.86 -11.50
CA VAL A 138 4.89 4.75 -11.17
C VAL A 138 4.50 3.40 -10.54
N SER A 139 5.42 2.44 -10.47
CA SER A 139 5.14 1.04 -10.09
C SER A 139 5.87 0.58 -8.83
N GLY A 140 6.97 1.25 -8.45
CA GLY A 140 7.83 0.89 -7.33
C GLY A 140 8.90 -0.14 -7.67
N LEU A 141 9.26 -0.27 -8.95
CA LEU A 141 10.39 -1.13 -9.38
C LEU A 141 11.73 -0.49 -9.07
N SER A 142 11.84 0.83 -9.21
CA SER A 142 13.04 1.59 -8.88
C SER A 142 13.26 1.61 -7.37
N ALA A 143 14.49 1.32 -6.93
CA ALA A 143 14.90 1.49 -5.53
C ALA A 143 14.91 2.96 -5.08
N LYS A 144 14.77 3.91 -6.00
CA LYS A 144 14.69 5.35 -5.73
C LYS A 144 13.26 5.82 -5.38
N ASN A 145 12.25 4.93 -5.43
CA ASN A 145 10.97 5.18 -4.77
C ASN A 145 11.18 4.98 -3.28
N ILE A 146 11.36 6.06 -2.55
CA ILE A 146 11.71 6.06 -1.14
C ILE A 146 10.70 6.83 -0.31
N SER A 147 10.53 6.43 0.94
CA SER A 147 9.66 7.11 1.92
C SER A 147 10.06 6.72 3.34
N THR A 148 9.45 7.36 4.32
CA THR A 148 9.46 6.98 5.74
C THR A 148 8.13 6.37 6.16
N ALA A 149 8.09 5.67 7.28
CA ALA A 149 6.83 5.15 7.81
C ALA A 149 5.85 6.28 8.20
N LYS A 150 6.36 7.41 8.68
CA LYS A 150 5.55 8.60 8.97
C LYS A 150 4.84 9.13 7.73
N ASP A 151 5.59 9.35 6.65
CA ASP A 151 5.03 9.84 5.40
C ASP A 151 4.01 8.85 4.81
N LEU A 152 4.27 7.55 4.94
CA LEU A 152 3.34 6.53 4.46
C LEU A 152 2.02 6.51 5.25
N VAL A 153 2.01 6.84 6.55
CA VAL A 153 0.76 7.04 7.31
C VAL A 153 -0.03 8.22 6.74
N ILE A 154 0.62 9.31 6.38
CA ILE A 154 -0.02 10.46 5.74
C ILE A 154 -0.65 10.04 4.41
N MET A 155 0.11 9.35 3.55
CA MET A 155 -0.38 8.84 2.27
C MET A 155 -1.55 7.87 2.43
N LEU A 156 -1.48 6.94 3.39
CA LEU A 156 -2.56 6.00 3.68
C LEU A 156 -3.84 6.71 4.13
N THR A 157 -3.71 7.69 5.02
CA THR A 157 -4.84 8.49 5.52
C THR A 157 -5.50 9.28 4.39
N ASP A 158 -4.71 9.77 3.45
CA ASP A 158 -5.24 10.48 2.29
C ASP A 158 -5.88 9.51 1.27
N ALA A 159 -5.21 8.39 0.98
CA ALA A 159 -5.75 7.34 0.11
C ALA A 159 -7.09 6.78 0.64
N TYR A 160 -7.24 6.69 1.96
CA TYR A 160 -8.47 6.24 2.60
C TYR A 160 -9.69 7.14 2.32
N LYS A 161 -9.51 8.42 2.02
CA LYS A 161 -10.60 9.34 1.67
C LYS A 161 -11.26 9.00 0.33
N HIS A 162 -10.59 8.23 -0.53
CA HIS A 162 -11.07 7.84 -1.85
C HIS A 162 -11.78 6.48 -1.80
N ASP A 163 -13.10 6.47 -1.97
CA ASP A 163 -13.93 5.25 -1.96
C ASP A 163 -13.38 4.17 -2.89
N LYS A 164 -13.01 4.54 -4.12
CA LYS A 164 -12.42 3.61 -5.09
C LYS A 164 -11.15 2.91 -4.57
N ILE A 165 -10.28 3.60 -3.82
CA ILE A 165 -9.09 2.96 -3.25
C ILE A 165 -9.51 1.99 -2.15
N ARG A 166 -10.42 2.39 -1.25
CA ARG A 166 -10.92 1.49 -0.20
C ARG A 166 -11.56 0.24 -0.81
N ASP A 167 -12.56 0.42 -1.68
CA ASP A 167 -13.32 -0.65 -2.29
C ASP A 167 -12.41 -1.66 -3.01
N ILE A 168 -11.44 -1.16 -3.79
CA ILE A 168 -10.56 -2.02 -4.60
C ILE A 168 -9.46 -2.67 -3.74
N SER A 169 -8.80 -1.91 -2.87
CA SER A 169 -7.67 -2.45 -2.10
C SER A 169 -8.10 -3.39 -0.98
N ALA A 170 -9.37 -3.32 -0.53
CA ALA A 170 -9.98 -4.26 0.40
C ALA A 170 -10.44 -5.58 -0.25
N LEU A 171 -10.47 -5.69 -1.58
CA LEU A 171 -10.84 -6.93 -2.26
C LEU A 171 -9.78 -8.02 -2.02
N SER A 172 -10.18 -9.14 -1.46
CA SER A 172 -9.32 -10.33 -1.40
C SER A 172 -9.09 -10.96 -2.78
N ARG A 173 -10.05 -10.76 -3.70
CA ARG A 173 -10.04 -11.25 -5.09
C ARG A 173 -10.77 -10.29 -6.01
N TYR A 174 -10.33 -10.23 -7.25
CA TYR A 174 -10.97 -9.49 -8.33
C TYR A 174 -11.24 -10.41 -9.52
N ASP A 175 -12.45 -10.37 -10.07
CA ASP A 175 -12.83 -11.13 -11.25
C ASP A 175 -12.66 -10.27 -12.50
N LEU A 176 -11.55 -10.49 -13.20
CA LEU A 176 -11.22 -9.76 -14.42
C LEU A 176 -11.89 -10.41 -15.63
N LYS A 177 -12.75 -9.65 -16.31
CA LYS A 177 -13.34 -10.03 -17.58
C LYS A 177 -12.36 -9.75 -18.72
N VAL A 178 -12.02 -10.76 -19.50
CA VAL A 178 -11.12 -10.65 -20.66
C VAL A 178 -11.76 -11.26 -21.90
N VAL A 179 -11.35 -10.80 -23.07
CA VAL A 179 -11.79 -11.35 -24.36
C VAL A 179 -10.60 -12.03 -25.02
N ASP A 180 -10.73 -13.33 -25.33
CA ASP A 180 -9.65 -14.09 -25.98
C ASP A 180 -9.54 -13.76 -27.48
N LYS A 181 -8.50 -14.32 -28.13
CA LYS A 181 -8.24 -14.11 -29.58
C LYS A 181 -9.39 -14.62 -30.49
N LYS A 182 -10.30 -15.44 -29.97
CA LYS A 182 -11.48 -15.96 -30.68
C LYS A 182 -12.75 -15.17 -30.32
N ASN A 183 -12.59 -13.97 -29.75
CA ASN A 183 -13.68 -13.10 -29.30
C ASN A 183 -14.62 -13.74 -28.25
N ARG A 184 -14.11 -14.67 -27.43
CA ARG A 184 -14.87 -15.32 -26.36
C ARG A 184 -14.54 -14.65 -25.03
N GLU A 185 -15.58 -14.32 -24.26
CA GLU A 185 -15.42 -13.79 -22.91
C GLU A 185 -14.88 -14.89 -21.96
N LYS A 186 -13.97 -14.51 -21.12
CA LYS A 186 -13.42 -15.33 -20.03
C LYS A 186 -13.28 -14.52 -18.77
N HIS A 187 -13.50 -15.16 -17.65
CA HIS A 187 -13.28 -14.60 -16.33
C HIS A 187 -11.97 -15.15 -15.74
N ILE A 188 -11.11 -14.26 -15.32
CA ILE A 188 -9.82 -14.59 -14.68
C ILE A 188 -9.87 -14.08 -13.25
N GLN A 189 -9.84 -15.00 -12.30
CA GLN A 189 -9.79 -14.64 -10.89
C GLN A 189 -8.37 -14.20 -10.51
N VAL A 190 -8.26 -12.97 -10.03
CA VAL A 190 -7.00 -12.33 -9.61
C VAL A 190 -7.00 -12.19 -8.09
N ASN A 191 -6.06 -12.86 -7.41
CA ASN A 191 -5.94 -12.77 -5.96
C ASN A 191 -5.17 -11.52 -5.55
N ASN A 192 -5.62 -10.91 -4.45
CA ASN A 192 -4.86 -9.84 -3.80
C ASN A 192 -3.51 -10.38 -3.29
N THR A 193 -2.49 -9.55 -3.34
CA THR A 193 -1.15 -9.90 -2.83
C THR A 193 -1.13 -10.08 -1.31
N ASN A 194 -2.15 -9.60 -0.59
CA ASN A 194 -2.36 -9.76 0.85
C ASN A 194 -3.54 -10.69 1.20
N VAL A 195 -3.96 -11.55 0.27
CA VAL A 195 -5.16 -12.40 0.39
C VAL A 195 -5.20 -13.24 1.67
N LYS A 196 -4.04 -13.64 2.21
CA LYS A 196 -3.97 -14.46 3.44
C LYS A 196 -4.50 -13.71 4.67
N LEU A 197 -4.09 -12.46 4.86
CA LEU A 197 -4.59 -11.64 5.97
C LEU A 197 -6.04 -11.22 5.71
N MET A 198 -6.38 -10.84 4.48
CA MET A 198 -7.73 -10.38 4.13
C MET A 198 -8.79 -11.47 4.26
N ASN A 199 -8.47 -12.74 3.97
CA ASN A 199 -9.39 -13.86 4.21
C ASN A 199 -9.58 -14.20 5.69
N LYS A 200 -8.68 -13.73 6.57
CA LYS A 200 -8.73 -13.98 8.01
C LYS A 200 -9.32 -12.82 8.80
N TYR A 201 -9.12 -11.59 8.32
CA TYR A 201 -9.49 -10.36 9.02
C TYR A 201 -10.34 -9.47 8.10
N ASP A 202 -11.60 -9.35 8.40
CA ASP A 202 -12.59 -8.49 7.72
C ASP A 202 -12.44 -6.99 8.08
N ILE A 203 -11.57 -6.69 9.05
CA ILE A 203 -11.29 -5.33 9.51
C ILE A 203 -10.34 -4.54 8.60
N ILE A 204 -9.79 -5.16 7.53
CA ILE A 204 -8.82 -4.52 6.64
C ILE A 204 -9.57 -3.73 5.57
N GLU A 205 -9.45 -2.40 5.62
CA GLU A 205 -10.14 -1.48 4.71
C GLU A 205 -9.24 -0.97 3.55
N VAL A 206 -7.94 -0.87 3.79
CA VAL A 206 -6.93 -0.57 2.74
C VAL A 206 -5.76 -1.52 2.92
N SER A 207 -5.23 -2.05 1.82
CA SER A 207 -4.04 -2.90 1.89
C SER A 207 -3.18 -2.75 0.64
N LYS A 208 -1.87 -2.63 0.84
CA LYS A 208 -0.89 -2.73 -0.24
C LYS A 208 0.39 -3.40 0.23
N THR A 209 0.84 -4.39 -0.53
CA THR A 209 2.15 -5.04 -0.32
C THR A 209 3.18 -4.49 -1.28
N GLY A 210 4.45 -4.58 -0.90
CA GLY A 210 5.59 -4.28 -1.75
C GLY A 210 6.69 -5.33 -1.62
N THR A 211 7.44 -5.58 -2.68
CA THR A 211 8.60 -6.47 -2.66
C THR A 211 9.57 -6.11 -3.78
N THR A 212 10.79 -5.79 -3.41
CA THR A 212 11.98 -5.77 -4.27
C THR A 212 13.18 -6.23 -3.44
N ASN A 213 14.30 -6.52 -4.09
CA ASN A 213 15.53 -6.86 -3.34
C ASN A 213 15.99 -5.70 -2.45
N ALA A 214 15.85 -4.46 -2.92
CA ALA A 214 16.25 -3.27 -2.16
C ALA A 214 15.30 -2.92 -1.00
N ALA A 215 13.99 -3.12 -1.18
CA ALA A 215 12.98 -2.77 -0.18
C ALA A 215 12.72 -3.89 0.84
N GLY A 216 13.09 -5.15 0.53
CA GLY A 216 12.61 -6.28 1.29
C GLY A 216 11.11 -6.50 1.11
N LYS A 217 10.44 -7.04 2.12
CA LYS A 217 8.98 -7.22 2.16
C LYS A 217 8.34 -6.05 2.89
N CYS A 218 7.43 -5.36 2.21
CA CYS A 218 6.70 -4.22 2.73
C CYS A 218 5.20 -4.53 2.80
N LEU A 219 4.53 -3.93 3.77
CA LEU A 219 3.09 -3.98 3.94
C LEU A 219 2.60 -2.66 4.53
N VAL A 220 1.56 -2.10 3.93
CA VAL A 220 0.81 -1.00 4.54
C VAL A 220 -0.67 -1.35 4.55
N MET A 221 -1.36 -0.99 5.64
CA MET A 221 -2.78 -1.25 5.80
C MET A 221 -3.46 -0.12 6.57
N ILE A 222 -4.76 0.09 6.29
CA ILE A 222 -5.69 0.68 7.25
C ILE A 222 -6.63 -0.41 7.72
N VAL A 223 -6.80 -0.49 9.02
CA VAL A 223 -7.73 -1.43 9.66
C VAL A 223 -8.71 -0.66 10.54
N HIS A 224 -9.95 -1.16 10.62
CA HIS A 224 -10.98 -0.62 11.49
C HIS A 224 -11.31 -1.62 12.59
N LYS A 225 -11.10 -1.25 13.84
CA LYS A 225 -11.36 -2.11 15.01
C LYS A 225 -11.87 -1.31 16.19
N ASN A 226 -12.92 -1.79 16.83
CA ASN A 226 -13.53 -1.16 18.01
C ASN A 226 -13.96 0.31 17.79
N GLY A 227 -14.41 0.65 16.58
CA GLY A 227 -14.81 2.02 16.23
C GLY A 227 -13.64 2.98 15.95
N GLU A 228 -12.41 2.49 15.90
CA GLU A 228 -11.20 3.27 15.65
C GLU A 228 -10.46 2.78 14.40
N GLN A 229 -9.80 3.70 13.72
CA GLN A 229 -9.00 3.42 12.54
C GLN A 229 -7.51 3.46 12.87
N TYR A 230 -6.77 2.52 12.33
CA TYR A 230 -5.34 2.36 12.54
C TYR A 230 -4.61 2.22 11.21
N ALA A 231 -3.57 3.02 11.01
CA ALA A 231 -2.60 2.77 9.96
C ALA A 231 -1.50 1.85 10.49
N ILE A 232 -1.19 0.81 9.72
CA ILE A 232 -0.10 -0.14 10.00
C ILE A 232 0.89 -0.08 8.85
N VAL A 233 2.14 0.25 9.13
CA VAL A 233 3.25 0.30 8.16
C VAL A 233 4.35 -0.63 8.63
N ILE A 234 4.76 -1.57 7.76
CA ILE A 234 5.87 -2.50 7.99
C ILE A 234 6.78 -2.44 6.76
N LEU A 235 8.05 -2.05 6.93
CA LEU A 235 9.03 -1.94 5.85
C LEU A 235 10.28 -2.74 6.17
N GLY A 236 10.93 -3.27 5.13
CA GLY A 236 12.22 -3.94 5.25
C GLY A 236 12.16 -5.36 5.82
N GLY A 237 11.00 -6.01 5.80
CA GLY A 237 10.88 -7.39 6.26
C GLY A 237 11.69 -8.38 5.42
N THR A 238 12.23 -9.41 6.05
CA THR A 238 13.06 -10.44 5.37
C THR A 238 12.17 -11.41 4.59
N THR A 239 11.14 -11.95 5.22
CA THR A 239 10.19 -12.86 4.56
C THR A 239 8.76 -12.33 4.61
N ARG A 240 7.91 -12.80 3.71
CA ARG A 240 6.48 -12.47 3.74
C ARG A 240 5.83 -13.00 5.03
N ALA A 241 6.24 -14.18 5.48
CA ALA A 241 5.71 -14.79 6.69
C ALA A 241 6.00 -13.94 7.95
N ASP A 242 7.19 -13.35 8.05
CA ASP A 242 7.54 -12.48 9.18
C ASP A 242 6.66 -11.24 9.21
N VAL A 243 6.46 -10.60 8.04
CA VAL A 243 5.61 -9.41 7.90
C VAL A 243 4.15 -9.74 8.21
N ASP A 244 3.63 -10.87 7.70
CA ASP A 244 2.25 -11.30 7.95
C ASP A 244 2.04 -11.63 9.44
N ASN A 245 3.00 -12.32 10.08
CA ASN A 245 2.94 -12.63 11.52
C ASN A 245 3.01 -11.36 12.38
N LEU A 246 3.85 -10.40 12.01
CA LEU A 246 3.95 -9.12 12.72
C LEU A 246 2.64 -8.32 12.59
N ALA A 247 2.09 -8.21 11.38
CA ALA A 247 0.81 -7.57 11.15
C ALA A 247 -0.33 -8.23 11.93
N LYS A 248 -0.36 -9.58 11.96
CA LYS A 248 -1.30 -10.36 12.77
C LYS A 248 -1.17 -10.02 14.25
N ASN A 249 0.05 -10.03 14.80
CA ASN A 249 0.28 -9.71 16.22
C ASN A 249 -0.18 -8.29 16.57
N ILE A 250 0.02 -7.32 15.67
CA ILE A 250 -0.47 -5.96 15.84
C ILE A 250 -2.01 -5.97 15.91
N MET A 251 -2.68 -6.58 14.95
CA MET A 251 -4.15 -6.60 14.88
C MET A 251 -4.81 -7.39 16.02
N GLU A 252 -4.18 -8.44 16.54
CA GLU A 252 -4.76 -9.30 17.58
C GLU A 252 -4.42 -8.85 19.02
N LYS A 253 -3.25 -8.24 19.23
CA LYS A 253 -2.71 -8.03 20.59
C LYS A 253 -2.44 -6.57 20.94
N ILE A 254 -2.32 -5.68 19.95
CA ILE A 254 -1.84 -4.31 20.16
C ILE A 254 -2.98 -3.30 19.98
N ILE A 255 -3.88 -3.54 19.02
CA ILE A 255 -5.02 -2.66 18.73
C ILE A 255 -6.36 -3.29 19.08
#